data_1a663c0f7ed34c88be1fcf3c13b28982
#
_entry.id   1a663c0f7ed34c88be1fcf3c13b28982
#
_cell.length_a   1.000
_cell.length_b   1.000
_cell.length_c   1.000
_cell.angle_alpha   90.00
_cell.angle_beta   90.00
_cell.angle_gamma   90.00
#
_symmetry.space_group_name_H-M   'P 1'
#
loop_
_entity.id
_entity.type
_entity.pdbx_description
1 polymer ?
#
loop_
_entity_poly.entity_id
_entity_poly.type
_entity_poly.pdbx_seq_one_letter_code
_entity_poly.pdbx_strand_id
1 'polypeptide(L)'
;GLGDVYKRQRQYIHDLYRFFKLWSRRHEIHDIFEDTLDLWNKETLSQALLHKDYINKLADYLFTHDDLAEAGILYDKSIELYNRKNAELWQKAGFIYQKIGSYKKAIDYYLQSDLLIPDNAWNNRHLAQCYRKEGNYQQALEYYNKVEQVQPDNLNLTLQIGQCLMALERYDEALAYFFKVEYLDKKPQNARRAIGWCSFITGNHQQAKKYYDLLISEPKPIMEDWMNAGHVYYILNETEKSIEYYRKAQELCDSHDEFIRLYQIDKKDLIKQGANEVDLFI
;
A
#
# COMPACT_ATOMS: atom_id res chain seq x y z
N GLY A 1 18.05 -17.27 23.91
CA GLY A 1 18.81 -16.93 25.13
C GLY A 1 17.91 -16.35 26.24
N LEU A 2 18.46 -16.06 27.43
CA LEU A 2 17.70 -15.50 28.57
C LEU A 2 16.93 -14.21 28.19
N GLY A 3 17.46 -13.37 27.29
CA GLY A 3 16.80 -12.16 26.79
C GLY A 3 15.47 -12.43 26.09
N ASP A 4 15.37 -13.52 25.33
CA ASP A 4 14.15 -13.88 24.60
C ASP A 4 13.08 -14.43 25.54
N VAL A 5 13.48 -15.08 26.62
CA VAL A 5 12.55 -15.57 27.66
C VAL A 5 11.94 -14.39 28.40
N TYR A 6 12.74 -13.40 28.82
CA TYR A 6 12.24 -12.18 29.46
C TYR A 6 11.34 -11.35 28.53
N LYS A 7 11.65 -11.30 27.23
CA LYS A 7 10.84 -10.61 26.24
C LYS A 7 9.47 -11.27 26.08
N ARG A 8 9.45 -12.61 26.00
CA ARG A 8 8.21 -13.41 25.93
C ARG A 8 7.37 -13.31 27.21
N GLN A 9 8.01 -13.32 28.39
CA GLN A 9 7.30 -13.16 29.66
C GLN A 9 6.64 -11.78 29.77
N ARG A 10 7.33 -10.70 29.37
CA ARG A 10 6.76 -9.34 29.37
C ARG A 10 5.58 -9.24 28.40
N GLN A 11 5.72 -9.80 27.20
CA GLN A 11 4.64 -9.86 26.23
C GLN A 11 3.42 -10.60 26.80
N TYR A 12 3.65 -11.78 27.38
CA TYR A 12 2.59 -12.59 28.01
C TYR A 12 1.86 -11.83 29.14
N ILE A 13 2.58 -11.12 30.00
CA ILE A 13 1.99 -10.31 31.09
C ILE A 13 1.16 -9.15 30.50
N HIS A 14 1.67 -8.49 29.47
CA HIS A 14 0.97 -7.42 28.76
C HIS A 14 -0.33 -7.93 28.12
N ASP A 15 -0.25 -9.04 27.39
CA ASP A 15 -1.40 -9.64 26.71
C ASP A 15 -2.43 -10.17 27.72
N LEU A 16 -1.97 -10.74 28.84
CA LEU A 16 -2.83 -11.20 29.91
C LEU A 16 -3.57 -10.02 30.59
N TYR A 17 -2.85 -8.93 30.84
CA TYR A 17 -3.44 -7.70 31.40
C TYR A 17 -4.47 -7.08 30.44
N ARG A 18 -4.13 -7.01 29.15
CA ARG A 18 -5.03 -6.57 28.08
C ARG A 18 -6.27 -7.46 28.04
N PHE A 19 -6.09 -8.77 28.02
CA PHE A 19 -7.20 -9.74 28.03
C PHE A 19 -8.15 -9.53 29.21
N PHE A 20 -7.64 -9.47 30.44
CA PHE A 20 -8.50 -9.31 31.62
C PHE A 20 -9.24 -7.97 31.65
N LYS A 21 -8.60 -6.91 31.20
CA LYS A 21 -9.23 -5.60 31.15
C LYS A 21 -10.35 -5.55 30.09
N LEU A 22 -10.11 -6.13 28.94
CA LEU A 22 -11.11 -6.21 27.87
C LEU A 22 -12.20 -7.22 28.20
N TRP A 23 -11.86 -8.31 28.88
CA TRP A 23 -12.84 -9.28 29.36
C TRP A 23 -13.87 -8.64 30.33
N SER A 24 -13.46 -7.71 31.15
CA SER A 24 -14.39 -6.96 32.01
C SER A 24 -15.38 -6.08 31.21
N ARG A 25 -15.02 -5.67 29.99
CA ARG A 25 -15.81 -4.84 29.08
C ARG A 25 -16.41 -5.62 27.90
N ARG A 26 -16.38 -6.95 27.92
CA ARG A 26 -16.75 -7.83 26.82
C ARG A 26 -18.13 -7.62 26.21
N HIS A 27 -19.03 -6.98 26.91
CA HIS A 27 -20.38 -6.64 26.42
C HIS A 27 -20.43 -5.35 25.58
N GLU A 28 -19.36 -4.57 25.60
CA GLU A 28 -19.24 -3.27 24.95
C GLU A 28 -18.33 -3.29 23.72
N ILE A 29 -17.55 -4.37 23.53
CA ILE A 29 -16.44 -4.44 22.57
C ILE A 29 -16.70 -5.55 21.56
N HIS A 30 -16.61 -5.23 20.27
CA HIS A 30 -16.77 -6.20 19.17
C HIS A 30 -15.48 -6.97 18.88
N ASP A 31 -14.32 -6.33 18.97
CA ASP A 31 -13.01 -6.96 18.86
C ASP A 31 -12.10 -6.54 20.01
N ILE A 32 -11.62 -7.56 20.76
CA ILE A 32 -10.78 -7.36 21.94
C ILE A 32 -9.42 -6.76 21.59
N PHE A 33 -8.94 -6.98 20.36
CA PHE A 33 -7.62 -6.53 19.91
C PHE A 33 -7.63 -5.13 19.28
N GLU A 34 -8.80 -4.61 18.95
CA GLU A 34 -8.96 -3.26 18.37
C GLU A 34 -9.24 -2.17 19.42
N ASP A 35 -9.61 -2.55 20.65
CA ASP A 35 -9.93 -1.55 21.68
C ASP A 35 -8.67 -1.05 22.41
N THR A 36 -8.72 0.23 22.80
CA THR A 36 -7.63 0.88 23.52
C THR A 36 -7.69 0.57 25.02
N LEU A 37 -6.53 0.49 25.68
CA LEU A 37 -6.47 0.24 27.12
C LEU A 37 -6.88 1.42 28.00
N ASP A 38 -6.96 2.62 27.43
CA ASP A 38 -7.38 3.88 28.10
C ASP A 38 -6.66 4.18 29.44
N LEU A 39 -5.44 3.64 29.63
CA LEU A 39 -4.70 3.79 30.87
C LEU A 39 -4.38 5.24 31.21
N TRP A 40 -4.12 6.04 30.17
CA TRP A 40 -3.80 7.47 30.28
C TRP A 40 -5.01 8.36 30.56
N ASN A 41 -6.23 7.87 30.41
CA ASN A 41 -7.44 8.59 30.75
C ASN A 41 -7.85 8.37 32.22
N LYS A 42 -7.15 7.48 32.95
CA LYS A 42 -7.36 7.30 34.38
C LYS A 42 -6.58 8.36 35.15
N GLU A 43 -7.29 9.20 35.91
CA GLU A 43 -6.76 10.34 36.62
C GLU A 43 -5.51 10.03 37.47
N THR A 44 -5.47 8.86 38.10
CA THR A 44 -4.34 8.41 38.96
C THR A 44 -3.09 8.04 38.17
N LEU A 45 -3.21 7.63 36.91
CA LEU A 45 -2.08 7.18 36.09
C LEU A 45 -1.67 8.23 35.04
N SER A 46 -2.61 9.08 34.61
CA SER A 46 -2.38 10.04 33.53
C SER A 46 -1.21 10.98 33.80
N GLN A 47 -1.08 11.51 35.02
CA GLN A 47 0.01 12.43 35.37
C GLN A 47 1.39 11.77 35.23
N ALA A 48 1.52 10.49 35.61
CA ALA A 48 2.77 9.76 35.50
C ALA A 48 3.06 9.31 34.07
N LEU A 49 2.06 8.76 33.38
CA LEU A 49 2.21 8.20 32.04
C LEU A 49 2.37 9.27 30.96
N LEU A 50 1.70 10.43 31.12
CA LEU A 50 1.78 11.53 30.19
C LEU A 50 2.93 12.50 30.49
N HIS A 51 3.76 12.23 31.51
CA HIS A 51 4.90 13.08 31.81
C HIS A 51 5.89 13.11 30.61
N LYS A 52 6.47 14.29 30.33
CA LYS A 52 7.35 14.54 29.18
C LYS A 52 8.51 13.53 29.03
N ASP A 53 9.03 13.01 30.14
CA ASP A 53 10.18 12.09 30.13
C ASP A 53 9.78 10.64 29.83
N TYR A 54 8.50 10.30 29.92
CA TYR A 54 8.01 8.93 29.81
C TYR A 54 7.06 8.71 28.63
N ILE A 55 6.28 9.72 28.23
CA ILE A 55 5.24 9.57 27.22
C ILE A 55 5.77 9.02 25.90
N ASN A 56 6.93 9.54 25.42
CA ASN A 56 7.53 9.05 24.18
C ASN A 56 8.09 7.63 24.32
N LYS A 57 8.69 7.31 25.48
CA LYS A 57 9.21 5.96 25.76
C LYS A 57 8.09 4.93 25.82
N LEU A 58 6.95 5.32 26.37
CA LEU A 58 5.77 4.48 26.40
C LEU A 58 5.16 4.30 25.00
N ALA A 59 5.08 5.37 24.21
CA ALA A 59 4.64 5.29 22.82
C ALA A 59 5.56 4.40 21.97
N ASP A 60 6.89 4.57 22.09
CA ASP A 60 7.88 3.72 21.42
C ASP A 60 7.75 2.25 21.87
N TYR A 61 7.49 2.01 23.16
CA TYR A 61 7.26 0.66 23.67
C TYR A 61 6.01 0.02 23.05
N LEU A 62 4.88 0.72 23.04
CA LEU A 62 3.63 0.23 22.44
C LEU A 62 3.79 -0.01 20.94
N PHE A 63 4.48 0.89 20.25
CA PHE A 63 4.80 0.72 18.83
C PHE A 63 5.60 -0.55 18.56
N THR A 64 6.62 -0.84 19.39
CA THR A 64 7.45 -2.05 19.21
C THR A 64 6.73 -3.34 19.56
N HIS A 65 5.58 -3.26 20.28
CA HIS A 65 4.72 -4.38 20.63
C HIS A 65 3.44 -4.46 19.78
N ASP A 66 3.42 -3.73 18.66
CA ASP A 66 2.33 -3.72 17.67
C ASP A 66 0.99 -3.12 18.18
N ASP A 67 1.02 -2.43 19.33
CA ASP A 67 -0.12 -1.66 19.85
C ASP A 67 -0.20 -0.29 19.17
N LEU A 68 -0.42 -0.30 17.85
CA LEU A 68 -0.29 0.89 17.00
C LEU A 68 -1.30 1.99 17.35
N ALA A 69 -2.54 1.62 17.65
CA ALA A 69 -3.59 2.58 17.98
C ALA A 69 -3.24 3.38 19.25
N GLU A 70 -2.79 2.69 20.29
CA GLU A 70 -2.42 3.32 21.56
C GLU A 70 -1.12 4.12 21.44
N ALA A 71 -0.14 3.60 20.71
CA ALA A 71 1.07 4.35 20.39
C ALA A 71 0.76 5.67 19.68
N GLY A 72 -0.16 5.64 18.70
CA GLY A 72 -0.62 6.83 18.00
C GLY A 72 -1.23 7.88 18.92
N ILE A 73 -2.12 7.47 19.82
CA ILE A 73 -2.75 8.37 20.82
C ILE A 73 -1.69 9.02 21.73
N LEU A 74 -0.69 8.25 22.15
CA LEU A 74 0.37 8.81 23.01
C LEU A 74 1.29 9.78 22.27
N TYR A 75 1.62 9.52 21.00
CA TYR A 75 2.37 10.47 20.19
C TYR A 75 1.57 11.74 19.95
N ASP A 76 0.24 11.65 19.70
CA ASP A 76 -0.64 12.81 19.58
C ASP A 76 -0.58 13.68 20.85
N LYS A 77 -0.76 13.04 22.01
CA LYS A 77 -0.69 13.74 23.30
C LYS A 77 0.72 14.34 23.55
N SER A 78 1.77 13.62 23.20
CA SER A 78 3.14 14.14 23.34
C SER A 78 3.40 15.35 22.46
N ILE A 79 2.94 15.33 21.22
CA ILE A 79 3.05 16.45 20.28
C ILE A 79 2.25 17.65 20.82
N GLU A 80 1.02 17.41 21.24
CA GLU A 80 0.13 18.47 21.73
C GLU A 80 0.69 19.16 22.97
N LEU A 81 1.15 18.38 23.94
CA LEU A 81 1.55 18.90 25.25
C LEU A 81 2.98 19.47 25.25
N TYR A 82 3.92 18.86 24.51
CA TYR A 82 5.34 19.14 24.73
C TYR A 82 6.16 19.37 23.46
N ASN A 83 5.79 18.78 22.34
CA ASN A 83 6.72 18.53 21.25
C ASN A 83 6.25 18.98 19.87
N ARG A 84 5.45 20.05 19.75
CA ARG A 84 4.92 20.56 18.47
C ARG A 84 6.03 20.95 17.46
N LYS A 85 7.23 21.26 17.92
CA LYS A 85 8.38 21.63 17.08
C LYS A 85 9.32 20.45 16.81
N ASN A 86 8.95 19.23 17.13
CA ASN A 86 9.77 18.04 16.90
C ASN A 86 9.29 17.30 15.64
N ALA A 87 10.01 17.50 14.53
CA ALA A 87 9.68 16.87 13.25
C ALA A 87 9.70 15.34 13.31
N GLU A 88 10.62 14.74 14.10
CA GLU A 88 10.71 13.27 14.24
C GLU A 88 9.45 12.69 14.88
N LEU A 89 8.86 13.36 15.88
CA LEU A 89 7.62 12.88 16.48
C LEU A 89 6.44 12.97 15.52
N TRP A 90 6.36 14.02 14.71
CA TRP A 90 5.38 14.10 13.64
C TRP A 90 5.54 12.95 12.64
N GLN A 91 6.78 12.60 12.28
CA GLN A 91 7.07 11.47 11.40
C GLN A 91 6.65 10.13 12.01
N LYS A 92 6.99 9.90 13.28
CA LYS A 92 6.60 8.68 14.02
C LYS A 92 5.08 8.53 14.10
N ALA A 93 4.37 9.57 14.49
CA ALA A 93 2.92 9.56 14.53
C ALA A 93 2.31 9.34 13.13
N GLY A 94 2.78 10.05 12.12
CA GLY A 94 2.38 9.85 10.72
C GLY A 94 2.58 8.41 10.25
N PHE A 95 3.70 7.80 10.61
CA PHE A 95 4.00 6.41 10.24
C PHE A 95 3.03 5.41 10.88
N ILE A 96 2.66 5.64 12.14
CA ILE A 96 1.65 4.81 12.82
C ILE A 96 0.30 4.93 12.11
N TYR A 97 -0.16 6.16 11.84
CA TYR A 97 -1.43 6.36 11.14
C TYR A 97 -1.42 5.80 9.71
N GLN A 98 -0.28 5.84 9.04
CA GLN A 98 -0.10 5.14 7.76
C GLN A 98 -0.23 3.62 7.91
N LYS A 99 0.35 3.03 8.96
CA LYS A 99 0.29 1.58 9.23
C LYS A 99 -1.12 1.09 9.52
N ILE A 100 -1.90 1.85 10.27
CA ILE A 100 -3.32 1.50 10.55
C ILE A 100 -4.29 1.92 9.43
N GLY A 101 -3.77 2.42 8.29
CA GLY A 101 -4.59 2.78 7.13
C GLY A 101 -5.27 4.15 7.20
N SER A 102 -5.01 4.96 8.22
CA SER A 102 -5.54 6.33 8.35
C SER A 102 -4.69 7.31 7.54
N TYR A 103 -4.71 7.17 6.20
CA TYR A 103 -3.80 7.89 5.31
C TYR A 103 -3.97 9.41 5.35
N LYS A 104 -5.20 9.93 5.47
CA LYS A 104 -5.45 11.38 5.58
C LYS A 104 -4.75 11.97 6.80
N LYS A 105 -4.92 11.33 7.96
CA LYS A 105 -4.27 11.79 9.20
C LYS A 105 -2.74 11.65 9.11
N ALA A 106 -2.24 10.58 8.48
CA ALA A 106 -0.81 10.43 8.22
C ALA A 106 -0.24 11.55 7.34
N ILE A 107 -0.97 11.95 6.29
CA ILE A 107 -0.59 13.08 5.42
C ILE A 107 -0.48 14.37 6.24
N ASP A 108 -1.47 14.69 7.07
CA ASP A 108 -1.44 15.89 7.91
C ASP A 108 -0.18 15.91 8.79
N TYR A 109 0.19 14.79 9.36
CA TYR A 109 1.36 14.67 10.23
C TYR A 109 2.69 14.78 9.47
N TYR A 110 2.79 14.15 8.33
CA TYR A 110 3.97 14.29 7.47
C TYR A 110 4.12 15.71 6.93
N LEU A 111 3.02 16.42 6.64
CA LEU A 111 3.06 17.83 6.24
C LEU A 111 3.54 18.73 7.40
N GLN A 112 3.13 18.45 8.64
CA GLN A 112 3.67 19.18 9.81
C GLN A 112 5.18 18.93 9.97
N SER A 113 5.64 17.71 9.73
CA SER A 113 7.07 17.41 9.71
C SER A 113 7.81 18.15 8.60
N ASP A 114 7.22 18.21 7.39
CA ASP A 114 7.82 18.90 6.24
C ASP A 114 7.96 20.41 6.47
N LEU A 115 7.01 21.04 7.18
CA LEU A 115 7.10 22.44 7.60
C LEU A 115 8.29 22.70 8.54
N LEU A 116 8.69 21.71 9.34
CA LEU A 116 9.79 21.81 10.29
C LEU A 116 11.15 21.47 9.68
N ILE A 117 11.18 20.46 8.85
CA ILE A 117 12.37 19.96 8.13
C ILE A 117 11.96 19.69 6.68
N PRO A 118 12.04 20.71 5.81
CA PRO A 118 11.68 20.57 4.40
C PRO A 118 12.58 19.56 3.67
N ASP A 119 12.03 18.98 2.61
CA ASP A 119 12.72 18.12 1.64
C ASP A 119 13.39 16.87 2.23
N ASN A 120 12.91 16.41 3.38
CA ASN A 120 13.34 15.13 3.93
C ASN A 120 12.86 13.98 3.04
N ALA A 121 13.80 13.25 2.43
CA ALA A 121 13.49 12.20 1.45
C ALA A 121 12.65 11.05 2.04
N TRP A 122 12.86 10.70 3.32
CA TRP A 122 12.05 9.71 4.00
C TRP A 122 10.60 10.20 4.15
N ASN A 123 10.42 11.42 4.63
CA ASN A 123 9.11 12.06 4.81
C ASN A 123 8.36 12.18 3.47
N ASN A 124 9.04 12.68 2.43
CA ASN A 124 8.47 12.83 1.09
C ASN A 124 8.03 11.48 0.50
N ARG A 125 8.79 10.40 0.71
CA ARG A 125 8.41 9.06 0.28
C ARG A 125 7.12 8.60 0.95
N HIS A 126 6.98 8.78 2.25
CA HIS A 126 5.80 8.39 3.01
C HIS A 126 4.57 9.24 2.67
N LEU A 127 4.76 10.55 2.47
CA LEU A 127 3.72 11.44 1.92
C LEU A 127 3.21 10.94 0.58
N ALA A 128 4.12 10.66 -0.36
CA ALA A 128 3.76 10.16 -1.68
C ALA A 128 2.99 8.83 -1.60
N GLN A 129 3.41 7.91 -0.74
CA GLN A 129 2.71 6.65 -0.52
C GLN A 129 1.29 6.85 0.02
N CYS A 130 1.11 7.76 0.99
CA CYS A 130 -0.20 8.07 1.55
C CYS A 130 -1.11 8.74 0.50
N TYR A 131 -0.62 9.73 -0.24
CA TYR A 131 -1.38 10.34 -1.33
C TYR A 131 -1.80 9.32 -2.39
N ARG A 132 -0.91 8.40 -2.77
CA ARG A 132 -1.23 7.33 -3.71
C ARG A 132 -2.33 6.40 -3.19
N LYS A 133 -2.32 6.07 -1.89
CA LYS A 133 -3.36 5.26 -1.25
C LYS A 133 -4.72 5.97 -1.18
N GLU A 134 -4.72 7.30 -1.07
CA GLU A 134 -5.93 8.13 -1.16
C GLU A 134 -6.38 8.40 -2.61
N GLY A 135 -5.69 7.83 -3.61
CA GLY A 135 -6.00 8.05 -5.02
C GLY A 135 -5.54 9.40 -5.57
N ASN A 136 -4.80 10.17 -4.78
CA ASN A 136 -4.31 11.48 -5.18
C ASN A 136 -2.94 11.35 -5.88
N TYR A 137 -2.97 10.81 -7.08
CA TYR A 137 -1.76 10.44 -7.83
C TYR A 137 -0.92 11.64 -8.25
N GLN A 138 -1.55 12.80 -8.45
CA GLN A 138 -0.81 14.02 -8.81
C GLN A 138 0.11 14.48 -7.68
N GLN A 139 -0.41 14.59 -6.45
CA GLN A 139 0.41 14.93 -5.28
C GLN A 139 1.42 13.82 -4.96
N ALA A 140 1.03 12.56 -5.10
CA ALA A 140 1.98 11.47 -4.95
C ALA A 140 3.18 11.60 -5.90
N LEU A 141 2.93 11.93 -7.16
CA LEU A 141 3.98 12.13 -8.16
C LEU A 141 4.91 13.30 -7.81
N GLU A 142 4.37 14.41 -7.34
CA GLU A 142 5.15 15.57 -6.91
C GLU A 142 6.16 15.21 -5.80
N TYR A 143 5.70 14.49 -4.78
CA TYR A 143 6.57 14.05 -3.68
C TYR A 143 7.54 12.94 -4.09
N TYR A 144 7.13 12.00 -4.95
CA TYR A 144 8.05 11.00 -5.49
C TYR A 144 9.16 11.63 -6.34
N ASN A 145 8.86 12.65 -7.14
CA ASN A 145 9.86 13.37 -7.93
C ASN A 145 10.91 14.06 -7.04
N LYS A 146 10.51 14.61 -5.89
CA LYS A 146 11.48 15.14 -4.91
C LYS A 146 12.42 14.04 -4.38
N VAL A 147 11.89 12.84 -4.15
CA VAL A 147 12.72 11.70 -3.71
C VAL A 147 13.61 11.20 -4.83
N GLU A 148 13.16 11.19 -6.09
CA GLU A 148 13.94 10.75 -7.25
C GLU A 148 15.19 11.62 -7.45
N GLN A 149 15.10 12.93 -7.20
CA GLN A 149 16.25 13.84 -7.30
C GLN A 149 17.43 13.43 -6.40
N VAL A 150 17.16 12.82 -5.24
CA VAL A 150 18.18 12.36 -4.29
C VAL A 150 18.45 10.86 -4.34
N GLN A 151 17.59 10.10 -4.99
CA GLN A 151 17.68 8.63 -5.13
C GLN A 151 17.31 8.16 -6.55
N PRO A 152 18.05 8.60 -7.59
CA PRO A 152 17.68 8.35 -9.00
C PRO A 152 17.77 6.87 -9.42
N ASP A 153 18.53 6.06 -8.69
CA ASP A 153 18.75 4.64 -9.00
C ASP A 153 17.83 3.68 -8.22
N ASN A 154 16.84 4.22 -7.50
CA ASN A 154 15.92 3.42 -6.73
C ASN A 154 14.81 2.87 -7.64
N LEU A 155 14.98 1.63 -8.13
CA LEU A 155 14.04 0.99 -9.06
C LEU A 155 12.63 0.83 -8.50
N ASN A 156 12.48 0.65 -7.19
CA ASN A 156 11.16 0.60 -6.57
C ASN A 156 10.45 1.96 -6.65
N LEU A 157 11.19 3.05 -6.41
CA LEU A 157 10.68 4.41 -6.59
C LEU A 157 10.30 4.66 -8.07
N THR A 158 11.19 4.27 -9.01
CA THR A 158 10.95 4.36 -10.45
C THR A 158 9.65 3.66 -10.84
N LEU A 159 9.42 2.45 -10.33
CA LEU A 159 8.19 1.70 -10.54
C LEU A 159 6.95 2.44 -9.99
N GLN A 160 7.05 3.02 -8.79
CA GLN A 160 5.95 3.75 -8.15
C GLN A 160 5.60 5.04 -8.90
N ILE A 161 6.59 5.76 -9.43
CA ILE A 161 6.38 6.93 -10.30
C ILE A 161 5.63 6.50 -11.57
N GLY A 162 6.08 5.45 -12.24
CA GLY A 162 5.40 4.89 -13.41
C GLY A 162 3.95 4.52 -13.12
N GLN A 163 3.67 3.90 -11.97
CA GLN A 163 2.31 3.55 -11.55
C GLN A 163 1.44 4.79 -11.32
N CYS A 164 1.97 5.88 -10.75
CA CYS A 164 1.23 7.13 -10.60
C CYS A 164 0.94 7.76 -11.97
N LEU A 165 1.91 7.78 -12.88
CA LEU A 165 1.73 8.27 -14.24
C LEU A 165 0.67 7.46 -15.00
N MET A 166 0.69 6.14 -14.89
CA MET A 166 -0.31 5.26 -15.49
C MET A 166 -1.71 5.55 -14.93
N ALA A 167 -1.85 5.76 -13.61
CA ALA A 167 -3.13 6.11 -12.99
C ALA A 167 -3.63 7.51 -13.40
N LEU A 168 -2.73 8.40 -13.82
CA LEU A 168 -3.03 9.72 -14.41
C LEU A 168 -3.25 9.65 -15.94
N GLU A 169 -3.32 8.46 -16.50
CA GLU A 169 -3.46 8.20 -17.96
C GLU A 169 -2.30 8.79 -18.81
N ARG A 170 -1.15 9.08 -18.20
CA ARG A 170 0.07 9.57 -18.86
C ARG A 170 0.93 8.38 -19.29
N TYR A 171 0.38 7.56 -20.18
CA TYR A 171 0.93 6.22 -20.51
C TYR A 171 2.31 6.27 -21.16
N ASP A 172 2.58 7.22 -22.06
CA ASP A 172 3.88 7.34 -22.73
C ASP A 172 5.00 7.64 -21.73
N GLU A 173 4.73 8.51 -20.75
CA GLU A 173 5.68 8.81 -19.69
C GLU A 173 5.85 7.62 -18.74
N ALA A 174 4.75 6.96 -18.38
CA ALA A 174 4.78 5.76 -17.54
C ALA A 174 5.63 4.65 -18.17
N LEU A 175 5.48 4.43 -19.47
CA LEU A 175 6.26 3.43 -20.21
C LEU A 175 7.77 3.68 -20.12
N ALA A 176 8.24 4.93 -20.17
CA ALA A 176 9.66 5.24 -20.02
C ALA A 176 10.20 4.77 -18.67
N TYR A 177 9.45 4.98 -17.58
CA TYR A 177 9.80 4.50 -16.25
C TYR A 177 9.77 2.98 -16.15
N PHE A 178 8.76 2.32 -16.72
CA PHE A 178 8.65 0.86 -16.69
C PHE A 178 9.73 0.18 -17.51
N PHE A 179 10.12 0.69 -18.67
CA PHE A 179 11.24 0.19 -19.47
C PHE A 179 12.57 0.31 -18.71
N LYS A 180 12.78 1.42 -17.99
CA LYS A 180 13.97 1.58 -17.13
C LYS A 180 14.01 0.48 -16.07
N VAL A 181 12.89 0.17 -15.41
CA VAL A 181 12.81 -0.92 -14.43
C VAL A 181 13.03 -2.28 -15.10
N GLU A 182 12.36 -2.55 -16.22
CA GLU A 182 12.52 -3.81 -16.94
C GLU A 182 13.97 -4.10 -17.30
N TYR A 183 14.70 -3.07 -17.75
CA TYR A 183 16.09 -3.22 -18.16
C TYR A 183 17.05 -3.45 -16.99
N LEU A 184 16.80 -2.82 -15.84
CA LEU A 184 17.74 -2.80 -14.71
C LEU A 184 17.38 -3.83 -13.61
N ASP A 185 16.13 -4.26 -13.50
CA ASP A 185 15.69 -5.17 -12.44
C ASP A 185 15.93 -6.64 -12.88
N LYS A 186 16.45 -7.44 -11.95
CA LYS A 186 16.59 -8.89 -12.13
C LYS A 186 15.26 -9.64 -12.12
N LYS A 187 14.21 -9.04 -11.57
CA LYS A 187 12.86 -9.60 -11.45
C LYS A 187 11.82 -8.60 -11.97
N PRO A 188 11.80 -8.35 -13.30
CA PRO A 188 11.03 -7.25 -13.88
C PRO A 188 9.54 -7.55 -14.08
N GLN A 189 8.96 -8.61 -13.48
CA GLN A 189 7.60 -9.05 -13.75
C GLN A 189 6.57 -7.91 -13.53
N ASN A 190 6.73 -7.11 -12.47
CA ASN A 190 5.81 -5.98 -12.21
C ASN A 190 5.91 -4.90 -13.28
N ALA A 191 7.12 -4.59 -13.77
CA ALA A 191 7.31 -3.65 -14.87
C ALA A 191 6.72 -4.21 -16.18
N ARG A 192 6.94 -5.49 -16.47
CA ARG A 192 6.37 -6.16 -17.66
C ARG A 192 4.85 -6.16 -17.67
N ARG A 193 4.19 -6.40 -16.51
CA ARG A 193 2.72 -6.26 -16.38
C ARG A 193 2.26 -4.85 -16.72
N ALA A 194 2.95 -3.84 -16.16
CA ALA A 194 2.61 -2.45 -16.40
C ALA A 194 2.85 -2.05 -17.88
N ILE A 195 3.95 -2.50 -18.50
CA ILE A 195 4.22 -2.26 -19.93
C ILE A 195 3.14 -2.94 -20.79
N GLY A 196 2.80 -4.20 -20.47
CA GLY A 196 1.75 -4.93 -21.18
C GLY A 196 0.41 -4.19 -21.13
N TRP A 197 0.00 -3.73 -19.94
CA TRP A 197 -1.25 -3.01 -19.75
C TRP A 197 -1.23 -1.64 -20.43
N CYS A 198 -0.20 -0.82 -20.24
CA CYS A 198 -0.07 0.47 -20.93
C CYS A 198 -0.12 0.29 -22.45
N SER A 199 0.57 -0.72 -22.99
CA SER A 199 0.56 -1.03 -24.41
C SER A 199 -0.83 -1.44 -24.89
N PHE A 200 -1.58 -2.20 -24.11
CA PHE A 200 -2.95 -2.57 -24.41
C PHE A 200 -3.85 -1.36 -24.47
N ILE A 201 -3.84 -0.51 -23.44
CA ILE A 201 -4.69 0.69 -23.35
C ILE A 201 -4.38 1.70 -24.45
N THR A 202 -3.11 1.81 -24.88
CA THR A 202 -2.70 2.72 -25.96
C THR A 202 -2.87 2.12 -27.38
N GLY A 203 -3.48 0.92 -27.48
CA GLY A 203 -3.75 0.28 -28.78
C GLY A 203 -2.55 -0.45 -29.40
N ASN A 204 -1.41 -0.51 -28.73
CA ASN A 204 -0.26 -1.29 -29.19
C ASN A 204 -0.39 -2.77 -28.79
N HIS A 205 -1.41 -3.43 -29.36
CA HIS A 205 -1.79 -4.80 -28.97
C HIS A 205 -0.69 -5.83 -29.25
N GLN A 206 0.16 -5.63 -30.26
CA GLN A 206 1.27 -6.55 -30.53
C GLN A 206 2.35 -6.47 -29.44
N GLN A 207 2.63 -5.27 -28.94
CA GLN A 207 3.54 -5.12 -27.82
C GLN A 207 2.93 -5.71 -26.54
N ALA A 208 1.65 -5.45 -26.27
CA ALA A 208 0.93 -6.05 -25.14
C ALA A 208 1.00 -7.57 -25.19
N LYS A 209 0.74 -8.18 -26.38
CA LYS A 209 0.86 -9.61 -26.60
C LYS A 209 2.24 -10.13 -26.22
N LYS A 210 3.31 -9.50 -26.74
CA LYS A 210 4.69 -9.88 -26.43
C LYS A 210 4.94 -9.94 -24.91
N TYR A 211 4.48 -8.94 -24.17
CA TYR A 211 4.73 -8.88 -22.73
C TYR A 211 3.91 -9.89 -21.94
N TYR A 212 2.64 -10.10 -22.30
CA TYR A 212 1.83 -11.12 -21.64
C TYR A 212 2.28 -12.54 -22.00
N ASP A 213 2.76 -12.80 -23.24
CA ASP A 213 3.37 -14.08 -23.60
C ASP A 213 4.62 -14.37 -22.75
N LEU A 214 5.45 -13.36 -22.48
CA LEU A 214 6.57 -13.50 -21.57
C LEU A 214 6.13 -13.85 -20.15
N LEU A 215 5.09 -13.16 -19.63
CA LEU A 215 4.60 -13.35 -18.27
C LEU A 215 3.96 -14.73 -18.06
N ILE A 216 3.12 -15.18 -19.02
CA ILE A 216 2.48 -16.50 -18.92
C ILE A 216 3.45 -17.65 -19.18
N SER A 217 4.63 -17.41 -19.74
CA SER A 217 5.71 -18.39 -19.90
C SER A 217 6.58 -18.54 -18.64
N GLU A 218 6.44 -17.67 -17.66
CA GLU A 218 7.15 -17.76 -16.37
C GLU A 218 6.71 -19.02 -15.59
N PRO A 219 7.52 -19.52 -14.65
CA PRO A 219 7.19 -20.74 -13.90
C PRO A 219 5.93 -20.64 -13.03
N LYS A 220 5.53 -19.41 -12.63
CA LYS A 220 4.37 -19.14 -11.78
C LYS A 220 3.66 -17.86 -12.24
N PRO A 221 2.95 -17.90 -13.36
CA PRO A 221 2.09 -16.78 -13.76
C PRO A 221 0.97 -16.59 -12.72
N ILE A 222 0.57 -15.34 -12.50
CA ILE A 222 -0.55 -15.04 -11.63
C ILE A 222 -1.84 -14.94 -12.46
N MET A 223 -2.98 -14.89 -11.78
CA MET A 223 -4.31 -14.83 -12.39
C MET A 223 -4.42 -13.65 -13.38
N GLU A 224 -3.95 -12.46 -12.98
CA GLU A 224 -3.97 -11.25 -13.81
C GLU A 224 -3.15 -11.41 -15.11
N ASP A 225 -2.06 -12.17 -15.10
CA ASP A 225 -1.26 -12.42 -16.30
C ASP A 225 -2.07 -13.16 -17.36
N TRP A 226 -2.82 -14.19 -16.94
CA TRP A 226 -3.69 -14.96 -17.81
C TRP A 226 -4.92 -14.16 -18.25
N MET A 227 -5.56 -13.40 -17.37
CA MET A 227 -6.72 -12.59 -17.70
C MET A 227 -6.36 -11.53 -18.74
N ASN A 228 -5.27 -10.80 -18.53
CA ASN A 228 -4.84 -9.76 -19.45
C ASN A 228 -4.32 -10.34 -20.78
N ALA A 229 -3.66 -11.52 -20.75
CA ALA A 229 -3.37 -12.24 -21.98
C ALA A 229 -4.68 -12.57 -22.74
N GLY A 230 -5.70 -13.06 -22.05
CA GLY A 230 -7.02 -13.31 -22.62
C GLY A 230 -7.62 -12.05 -23.29
N HIS A 231 -7.54 -10.90 -22.64
CA HIS A 231 -7.99 -9.62 -23.20
C HIS A 231 -7.27 -9.26 -24.50
N VAL A 232 -5.94 -9.34 -24.51
CA VAL A 232 -5.14 -9.04 -25.70
C VAL A 232 -5.45 -9.98 -26.86
N TYR A 233 -5.54 -11.26 -26.59
CA TYR A 233 -5.82 -12.26 -27.62
C TYR A 233 -7.24 -12.14 -28.17
N TYR A 234 -8.21 -11.74 -27.33
CA TYR A 234 -9.57 -11.43 -27.76
C TYR A 234 -9.58 -10.27 -28.78
N ILE A 235 -8.93 -9.17 -28.45
CA ILE A 235 -8.84 -7.98 -29.34
C ILE A 235 -8.10 -8.29 -30.66
N LEU A 236 -7.16 -9.21 -30.63
CA LEU A 236 -6.44 -9.68 -31.81
C LEU A 236 -7.21 -10.74 -32.63
N ASN A 237 -8.46 -11.06 -32.25
CA ASN A 237 -9.32 -12.07 -32.87
C ASN A 237 -8.75 -13.51 -32.81
N GLU A 238 -7.84 -13.78 -31.85
CA GLU A 238 -7.34 -15.13 -31.55
C GLU A 238 -8.24 -15.78 -30.47
N THR A 239 -9.51 -16.00 -30.81
CA THR A 239 -10.59 -16.38 -29.86
C THR A 239 -10.31 -17.66 -29.09
N GLU A 240 -9.78 -18.70 -29.74
CA GLU A 240 -9.49 -19.99 -29.09
C GLU A 240 -8.51 -19.84 -27.93
N LYS A 241 -7.42 -19.08 -28.15
CA LYS A 241 -6.43 -18.81 -27.12
C LYS A 241 -6.98 -17.88 -26.03
N SER A 242 -7.77 -16.89 -26.40
CA SER A 242 -8.42 -16.01 -25.46
C SER A 242 -9.27 -16.83 -24.45
N ILE A 243 -10.11 -17.75 -24.94
CA ILE A 243 -10.92 -18.64 -24.11
C ILE A 243 -10.04 -19.53 -23.22
N GLU A 244 -8.96 -20.11 -23.78
CA GLU A 244 -8.01 -20.91 -23.01
C GLU A 244 -7.42 -20.11 -21.84
N TYR A 245 -6.99 -18.86 -22.10
CA TYR A 245 -6.34 -18.02 -21.09
C TYR A 245 -7.33 -17.54 -20.02
N TYR A 246 -8.57 -17.21 -20.38
CA TYR A 246 -9.63 -16.91 -19.40
C TYR A 246 -9.93 -18.10 -18.49
N ARG A 247 -9.94 -19.33 -19.03
CA ARG A 247 -10.12 -20.54 -18.20
C ARG A 247 -8.98 -20.69 -17.19
N LYS A 248 -7.72 -20.49 -17.64
CA LYS A 248 -6.56 -20.52 -16.72
C LYS A 248 -6.63 -19.42 -15.65
N ALA A 249 -7.08 -18.22 -16.01
CA ALA A 249 -7.30 -17.15 -15.04
C ALA A 249 -8.37 -17.56 -14.02
N GLN A 250 -9.50 -18.11 -14.49
CA GLN A 250 -10.59 -18.57 -13.64
C GLN A 250 -10.16 -19.69 -12.67
N GLU A 251 -9.32 -20.63 -13.12
CA GLU A 251 -8.78 -21.71 -12.29
C GLU A 251 -7.89 -21.20 -11.14
N LEU A 252 -7.35 -19.98 -11.27
CA LEU A 252 -6.52 -19.32 -10.24
C LEU A 252 -7.31 -18.39 -9.33
N CYS A 253 -8.60 -18.15 -9.60
CA CYS A 253 -9.49 -17.39 -8.73
C CYS A 253 -10.07 -18.28 -7.61
N ASP A 254 -10.36 -17.69 -6.46
CA ASP A 254 -11.00 -18.38 -5.34
C ASP A 254 -12.43 -18.83 -5.67
N SER A 255 -13.11 -18.12 -6.58
CA SER A 255 -14.45 -18.45 -7.04
C SER A 255 -14.72 -17.91 -8.45
N HIS A 256 -15.77 -18.47 -9.11
CA HIS A 256 -16.26 -17.94 -10.37
C HIS A 256 -16.76 -16.49 -10.25
N ASP A 257 -17.44 -16.17 -9.17
CA ASP A 257 -17.95 -14.80 -8.92
C ASP A 257 -16.82 -13.78 -8.80
N GLU A 258 -15.69 -14.16 -8.20
CA GLU A 258 -14.51 -13.32 -8.14
C GLU A 258 -13.94 -13.07 -9.54
N PHE A 259 -13.80 -14.10 -10.35
CA PHE A 259 -13.36 -13.95 -11.74
C PHE A 259 -14.24 -12.98 -12.50
N ILE A 260 -15.57 -13.15 -12.44
CA ILE A 260 -16.51 -12.25 -13.09
C ILE A 260 -16.39 -10.81 -12.59
N ARG A 261 -16.25 -10.63 -11.29
CA ARG A 261 -16.06 -9.29 -10.71
C ARG A 261 -14.81 -8.60 -11.25
N LEU A 262 -13.68 -9.31 -11.31
CA LEU A 262 -12.41 -8.77 -11.83
C LEU A 262 -12.51 -8.48 -13.33
N TYR A 263 -13.09 -9.40 -14.10
CA TYR A 263 -13.33 -9.21 -15.54
C TYR A 263 -14.19 -7.96 -15.83
N GLN A 264 -15.23 -7.71 -15.02
CA GLN A 264 -16.12 -6.55 -15.18
C GLN A 264 -15.40 -5.22 -14.92
N ILE A 265 -14.32 -5.20 -14.12
CA ILE A 265 -13.50 -4.00 -13.92
C ILE A 265 -12.86 -3.57 -15.24
N ASP A 266 -12.34 -4.51 -16.03
CA ASP A 266 -11.61 -4.26 -17.26
C ASP A 266 -12.52 -4.13 -18.49
N LYS A 267 -13.82 -4.48 -18.35
CA LYS A 267 -14.79 -4.44 -19.45
C LYS A 267 -14.82 -3.10 -20.19
N LYS A 268 -14.78 -1.99 -19.46
CA LYS A 268 -14.79 -0.65 -20.05
C LYS A 268 -13.59 -0.41 -20.95
N ASP A 269 -12.43 -0.90 -20.56
CA ASP A 269 -11.21 -0.73 -21.33
C ASP A 269 -11.18 -1.66 -22.56
N LEU A 270 -11.71 -2.88 -22.42
CA LEU A 270 -11.92 -3.78 -23.55
C LEU A 270 -12.81 -3.14 -24.64
N ILE A 271 -13.92 -2.52 -24.25
CA ILE A 271 -14.82 -1.82 -25.18
C ILE A 271 -14.09 -0.68 -25.89
N LYS A 272 -13.29 0.11 -25.18
CA LYS A 272 -12.46 1.17 -25.80
C LYS A 272 -11.46 0.63 -26.81
N GLN A 273 -10.97 -0.59 -26.62
CA GLN A 273 -10.06 -1.28 -27.54
C GLN A 273 -10.77 -1.99 -28.70
N GLY A 274 -12.10 -1.88 -28.79
CA GLY A 274 -12.89 -2.39 -29.93
C GLY A 274 -13.62 -3.69 -29.65
N ALA A 275 -13.68 -4.16 -28.39
CA ALA A 275 -14.50 -5.32 -28.04
C ALA A 275 -15.99 -5.02 -28.24
N ASN A 276 -16.72 -6.00 -28.78
CA ASN A 276 -18.16 -5.91 -28.87
C ASN A 276 -18.79 -6.16 -27.49
N GLU A 277 -19.60 -5.23 -27.02
CA GLU A 277 -20.23 -5.31 -25.69
C GLU A 277 -21.11 -6.57 -25.54
N VAL A 278 -21.75 -7.03 -26.61
CA VAL A 278 -22.61 -8.23 -26.59
C VAL A 278 -21.81 -9.51 -26.39
N ASP A 279 -20.59 -9.57 -26.92
CA ASP A 279 -19.73 -10.76 -26.81
C ASP A 279 -19.02 -10.85 -25.45
N LEU A 280 -19.10 -9.78 -24.63
CA LEU A 280 -18.51 -9.70 -23.29
C LEU A 280 -19.45 -10.21 -22.17
N PHE A 281 -20.59 -10.78 -22.53
CA PHE A 281 -21.46 -11.51 -21.59
C PHE A 281 -21.00 -12.98 -21.55
N ILE A 282 -20.02 -13.24 -20.69
CA ILE A 282 -19.54 -14.60 -20.42
C ILE A 282 -20.20 -15.13 -19.15
#